data_83241f1e78359c0bec24c0bab8985544
#
_entry.id   83241f1e78359c0bec24c0bab8985544
#
_cell.length_a   1.000
_cell.length_b   1.000
_cell.length_c   1.000
_cell.angle_alpha   90.00
_cell.angle_beta   90.00
_cell.angle_gamma   90.00
#
_symmetry.space_group_name_H-M   'P 1'
#
loop_
_entity.id
_entity.type
_entity.pdbx_description
1 polymer ?
#
loop_
_entity_poly.entity_id
_entity_poly.type
_entity_poly.pdbx_seq_one_letter_code
_entity_poly.pdbx_strand_id
1 'polypeptide(L)'
;MSKYITSFNLDEVINENKKIKSEIDNLKSHFFINYNKVGILGADKLAFETLKKNHTFLQIPIPDEYYGGTIIVRGNFKISLINSARPRVYQYFVAWHEIYHLLYDTNLTKGEHVIQAEEMELNERKADYFAAKMLLGDVYKYYYSLEDDEFINKIARCIDVFKAPYKAVLIELYEDAVTIYNDLKLKNLIKDNFDKKTGNLIKVFEKLELDTDLLKPSNIISFGNLDKRIELLSKEETDVQYHNDNIKFLKQLRDNIKKELTHGED
;
A
#
# COMPACT_ATOMS: atom_id res chain seq x y z
N MET A 1 -21.40 13.03 -4.44
CA MET A 1 -20.23 12.85 -3.54
C MET A 1 -18.96 12.96 -4.37
N SER A 2 -17.91 13.55 -3.84
CA SER A 2 -16.60 13.56 -4.49
C SER A 2 -16.05 12.12 -4.52
N LYS A 3 -15.46 11.71 -5.66
CA LYS A 3 -14.80 10.40 -5.78
C LYS A 3 -13.47 10.35 -5.02
N TYR A 4 -12.88 11.51 -4.74
CA TYR A 4 -11.56 11.65 -4.14
C TYR A 4 -11.64 12.26 -2.74
N ILE A 5 -10.68 11.89 -1.88
CA ILE A 5 -10.51 12.51 -0.57
C ILE A 5 -9.72 13.81 -0.72
N THR A 6 -10.31 14.88 -0.21
CA THR A 6 -9.77 16.24 -0.21
C THR A 6 -9.96 16.89 1.17
N SER A 7 -9.33 18.04 1.41
CA SER A 7 -9.51 18.81 2.65
C SER A 7 -10.98 19.17 2.95
N PHE A 8 -11.82 19.26 1.91
CA PHE A 8 -13.24 19.64 2.04
C PHE A 8 -14.13 18.51 2.57
N ASN A 9 -13.80 17.24 2.29
CA ASN A 9 -14.63 16.10 2.69
C ASN A 9 -14.02 15.23 3.80
N LEU A 10 -12.96 15.69 4.48
CA LEU A 10 -12.33 14.94 5.59
C LEU A 10 -13.33 14.60 6.70
N ASP A 11 -14.22 15.51 7.08
CA ASP A 11 -15.24 15.24 8.11
C ASP A 11 -16.19 14.10 7.67
N GLU A 12 -16.52 14.00 6.35
CA GLU A 12 -17.30 12.91 5.79
C GLU A 12 -16.52 11.59 5.84
N VAL A 13 -15.25 11.61 5.45
CA VAL A 13 -14.34 10.44 5.52
C VAL A 13 -14.28 9.88 6.95
N ILE A 14 -14.13 10.73 7.97
CA ILE A 14 -14.09 10.28 9.35
C ILE A 14 -15.44 9.70 9.80
N ASN A 15 -16.55 10.27 9.33
CA ASN A 15 -17.87 9.71 9.64
C ASN A 15 -18.06 8.32 9.02
N GLU A 16 -17.57 8.08 7.80
CA GLU A 16 -17.58 6.75 7.19
C GLU A 16 -16.63 5.80 7.93
N ASN A 17 -15.41 6.24 8.28
CA ASN A 17 -14.49 5.45 9.08
C ASN A 17 -15.10 4.99 10.41
N LYS A 18 -15.84 5.87 11.11
CA LYS A 18 -16.55 5.50 12.37
C LYS A 18 -17.51 4.35 12.18
N LYS A 19 -18.22 4.27 11.05
CA LYS A 19 -19.20 3.21 10.79
C LYS A 19 -18.54 1.84 10.64
N ILE A 20 -17.32 1.80 10.06
CA ILE A 20 -16.59 0.58 9.75
C ILE A 20 -15.51 0.24 10.79
N LYS A 21 -15.21 1.14 11.72
CA LYS A 21 -14.09 1.01 12.67
C LYS A 21 -14.10 -0.32 13.44
N SER A 22 -15.23 -0.67 14.03
CA SER A 22 -15.34 -1.91 14.83
C SER A 22 -15.11 -3.16 13.97
N GLU A 23 -15.58 -3.16 12.73
CA GLU A 23 -15.33 -4.24 11.78
C GLU A 23 -13.83 -4.35 11.49
N ILE A 24 -13.18 -3.24 11.14
CA ILE A 24 -11.76 -3.22 10.81
C ILE A 24 -10.86 -3.58 12.00
N ASP A 25 -11.17 -3.13 13.20
CA ASP A 25 -10.45 -3.51 14.43
C ASP A 25 -10.53 -5.03 14.69
N ASN A 26 -11.71 -5.64 14.44
CA ASN A 26 -11.89 -7.08 14.52
C ASN A 26 -11.07 -7.82 13.44
N LEU A 27 -11.07 -7.33 12.19
CA LEU A 27 -10.29 -7.92 11.10
C LEU A 27 -8.78 -7.83 11.36
N LYS A 28 -8.31 -6.70 11.87
CA LYS A 28 -6.92 -6.52 12.32
C LYS A 28 -6.54 -7.55 13.39
N SER A 29 -7.38 -7.70 14.41
CA SER A 29 -7.17 -8.68 15.49
C SER A 29 -7.16 -10.11 14.93
N HIS A 30 -8.10 -10.46 14.07
CA HIS A 30 -8.17 -11.75 13.37
C HIS A 30 -6.89 -12.01 12.54
N PHE A 31 -6.40 -11.00 11.83
CA PHE A 31 -5.16 -11.12 11.07
C PHE A 31 -3.99 -11.48 11.97
N PHE A 32 -3.78 -10.77 13.08
CA PHE A 32 -2.67 -11.04 13.99
C PHE A 32 -2.76 -12.41 14.66
N ILE A 33 -3.94 -12.90 14.97
CA ILE A 33 -4.14 -14.24 15.54
C ILE A 33 -3.80 -15.35 14.52
N ASN A 34 -4.24 -15.19 13.27
CA ASN A 34 -4.20 -16.28 12.29
C ASN A 34 -2.99 -16.25 11.35
N TYR A 35 -2.47 -15.07 11.03
CA TYR A 35 -1.45 -14.88 10.00
C TYR A 35 -0.11 -14.39 10.54
N ASN A 36 -0.07 -13.66 11.64
CA ASN A 36 1.18 -13.17 12.23
C ASN A 36 1.77 -14.17 13.21
N LYS A 37 2.36 -15.23 12.69
CA LYS A 37 3.11 -16.21 13.52
C LYS A 37 4.51 -15.73 13.91
N VAL A 38 4.94 -14.58 13.40
CA VAL A 38 6.31 -14.08 13.56
C VAL A 38 6.26 -12.60 13.95
N GLY A 39 6.02 -12.30 15.22
CA GLY A 39 5.94 -10.95 15.78
C GLY A 39 7.24 -10.10 15.71
N ILE A 40 8.12 -10.38 14.74
CA ILE A 40 9.45 -9.76 14.60
C ILE A 40 9.50 -8.82 13.38
N LEU A 41 8.58 -8.96 12.42
CA LEU A 41 8.60 -8.15 11.20
C LEU A 41 7.83 -6.84 11.39
N GLY A 42 8.39 -5.73 10.90
CA GLY A 42 7.65 -4.49 10.75
C GLY A 42 6.44 -4.65 9.81
N ALA A 43 5.42 -3.83 9.98
CA ALA A 43 4.18 -3.92 9.22
C ALA A 43 4.41 -3.86 7.69
N ASP A 44 5.37 -3.06 7.25
CA ASP A 44 5.80 -2.93 5.86
C ASP A 44 6.24 -4.27 5.25
N LYS A 45 7.11 -4.99 5.94
CA LYS A 45 7.64 -6.30 5.49
C LYS A 45 6.61 -7.42 5.65
N LEU A 46 5.80 -7.35 6.70
CA LEU A 46 4.77 -8.35 6.99
C LEU A 46 3.74 -8.45 5.87
N ALA A 47 3.33 -7.32 5.27
CA ALA A 47 2.42 -7.30 4.13
C ALA A 47 2.97 -8.12 2.96
N PHE A 48 4.20 -7.84 2.53
CA PHE A 48 4.81 -8.55 1.40
C PHE A 48 5.03 -10.04 1.69
N GLU A 49 5.44 -10.40 2.90
CA GLU A 49 5.58 -11.82 3.27
C GLU A 49 4.24 -12.55 3.30
N THR A 50 3.17 -11.87 3.70
CA THR A 50 1.80 -12.42 3.66
C THR A 50 1.36 -12.72 2.23
N LEU A 51 1.55 -11.77 1.31
CA LEU A 51 1.23 -11.95 -0.11
C LEU A 51 2.05 -13.07 -0.76
N LYS A 52 3.36 -13.14 -0.46
CA LYS A 52 4.25 -14.20 -0.97
C LYS A 52 3.86 -15.60 -0.53
N LYS A 53 3.44 -15.76 0.74
CA LYS A 53 3.12 -17.08 1.31
C LYS A 53 1.80 -17.64 0.80
N ASN A 54 0.79 -16.81 0.68
CA ASN A 54 -0.58 -17.25 0.50
C ASN A 54 -1.07 -17.12 -0.96
N HIS A 55 -0.39 -16.28 -1.77
CA HIS A 55 -0.84 -15.93 -3.12
C HIS A 55 0.35 -15.81 -4.07
N THR A 56 0.09 -15.85 -5.37
CA THR A 56 1.09 -15.43 -6.36
C THR A 56 1.23 -13.92 -6.28
N PHE A 57 2.42 -13.46 -5.90
CA PHE A 57 2.71 -12.03 -5.69
C PHE A 57 3.68 -11.52 -6.74
N LEU A 58 3.27 -10.50 -7.47
CA LEU A 58 4.03 -9.85 -8.52
C LEU A 58 4.37 -8.41 -8.12
N GLN A 59 5.58 -7.97 -8.44
CA GLN A 59 5.97 -6.57 -8.37
C GLN A 59 6.47 -6.16 -9.75
N ILE A 60 5.80 -5.20 -10.38
CA ILE A 60 6.10 -4.75 -11.74
C ILE A 60 6.03 -3.23 -11.75
N PRO A 61 7.04 -2.52 -12.27
CA PRO A 61 7.00 -1.08 -12.45
C PRO A 61 6.07 -0.75 -13.63
N ILE A 62 4.95 -0.12 -13.33
CA ILE A 62 3.97 0.33 -14.32
C ILE A 62 4.00 1.86 -14.34
N PRO A 63 4.27 2.50 -15.49
CA PRO A 63 4.39 3.96 -15.58
C PRO A 63 3.02 4.65 -15.57
N ASP A 64 2.26 4.42 -14.52
CA ASP A 64 0.96 5.03 -14.27
C ASP A 64 0.90 5.50 -12.81
N GLU A 65 0.76 6.81 -12.62
CA GLU A 65 0.73 7.42 -11.29
C GLU A 65 -0.55 7.13 -10.51
N TYR A 66 -1.62 6.71 -11.17
CA TYR A 66 -2.90 6.38 -10.54
C TYR A 66 -3.05 4.89 -10.25
N TYR A 67 -2.21 4.06 -10.85
CA TYR A 67 -2.26 2.62 -10.67
C TYR A 67 -1.39 2.19 -9.48
N GLY A 68 -2.01 1.68 -8.42
CA GLY A 68 -1.32 1.18 -7.22
C GLY A 68 -1.05 -0.32 -7.24
N GLY A 69 -2.06 -1.09 -7.57
CA GLY A 69 -2.01 -2.55 -7.60
C GLY A 69 -3.29 -3.16 -8.13
N THR A 70 -3.36 -4.49 -8.15
CA THR A 70 -4.56 -5.23 -8.56
C THR A 70 -4.55 -6.66 -8.04
N ILE A 71 -5.73 -7.26 -7.92
CA ILE A 71 -5.93 -8.69 -7.74
C ILE A 71 -6.56 -9.27 -8.99
N ILE A 72 -5.94 -10.31 -9.53
CA ILE A 72 -6.45 -11.10 -10.65
C ILE A 72 -6.93 -12.44 -10.11
N VAL A 73 -8.21 -12.74 -10.31
CA VAL A 73 -8.81 -14.02 -9.90
C VAL A 73 -9.05 -14.91 -11.13
N ARG A 74 -8.36 -16.05 -11.18
CA ARG A 74 -8.48 -17.03 -12.25
C ARG A 74 -8.75 -18.43 -11.67
N GLY A 75 -10.00 -18.84 -11.68
CA GLY A 75 -10.42 -20.09 -11.02
C GLY A 75 -10.13 -20.04 -9.52
N ASN A 76 -9.29 -20.94 -9.03
CA ASN A 76 -8.86 -20.97 -7.63
C ASN A 76 -7.57 -20.19 -7.37
N PHE A 77 -6.99 -19.58 -8.41
CA PHE A 77 -5.74 -18.81 -8.27
C PHE A 77 -6.06 -17.34 -8.06
N LYS A 78 -5.38 -16.75 -7.09
CA LYS A 78 -5.38 -15.31 -6.84
C LYS A 78 -3.96 -14.80 -7.05
N ILE A 79 -3.83 -13.76 -7.85
CA ILE A 79 -2.55 -13.12 -8.18
C ILE A 79 -2.65 -11.68 -7.72
N SER A 80 -1.78 -11.26 -6.81
CA SER A 80 -1.65 -9.87 -6.40
C SER A 80 -0.49 -9.23 -7.15
N LEU A 81 -0.74 -8.08 -7.76
CA LEU A 81 0.26 -7.28 -8.42
C LEU A 81 0.36 -5.93 -7.73
N ILE A 82 1.57 -5.53 -7.36
CA ILE A 82 1.86 -4.21 -6.79
C ILE A 82 2.72 -3.42 -7.77
N ASN A 83 2.32 -2.18 -8.06
CA ASN A 83 3.08 -1.28 -8.90
C ASN A 83 4.35 -0.79 -8.19
N SER A 84 5.50 -1.29 -8.60
CA SER A 84 6.79 -0.93 -8.02
C SER A 84 7.36 0.40 -8.52
N ALA A 85 6.73 1.06 -9.52
CA ALA A 85 7.04 2.43 -9.92
C ALA A 85 6.44 3.48 -8.97
N ARG A 86 5.59 3.08 -8.01
CA ARG A 86 5.10 3.98 -6.96
C ARG A 86 6.12 4.11 -5.82
N PRO A 87 6.14 5.22 -5.07
CA PRO A 87 6.96 5.35 -3.86
C PRO A 87 6.78 4.16 -2.91
N ARG A 88 7.83 3.73 -2.21
CA ARG A 88 7.79 2.54 -1.34
C ARG A 88 6.70 2.60 -0.27
N VAL A 89 6.46 3.77 0.33
CA VAL A 89 5.36 3.93 1.30
C VAL A 89 3.99 3.62 0.70
N TYR A 90 3.76 3.93 -0.59
CA TYR A 90 2.54 3.55 -1.29
C TYR A 90 2.48 2.05 -1.56
N GLN A 91 3.61 1.43 -1.93
CA GLN A 91 3.67 -0.01 -2.14
C GLN A 91 3.30 -0.79 -0.87
N TYR A 92 3.75 -0.34 0.30
CA TYR A 92 3.39 -0.93 1.59
C TYR A 92 1.90 -0.77 1.90
N PHE A 93 1.37 0.42 1.66
CA PHE A 93 -0.04 0.71 1.86
C PHE A 93 -0.93 -0.13 0.93
N VAL A 94 -0.63 -0.16 -0.37
CA VAL A 94 -1.34 -0.96 -1.36
C VAL A 94 -1.25 -2.46 -1.03
N ALA A 95 -0.12 -2.95 -0.53
CA ALA A 95 0.00 -4.35 -0.13
C ALA A 95 -1.00 -4.72 0.99
N TRP A 96 -1.20 -3.86 1.99
CA TRP A 96 -2.22 -4.07 3.03
C TRP A 96 -3.65 -3.92 2.51
N HIS A 97 -3.87 -2.98 1.60
CA HIS A 97 -5.14 -2.81 0.90
C HIS A 97 -5.53 -4.10 0.14
N GLU A 98 -4.62 -4.66 -0.65
CA GLU A 98 -4.84 -5.92 -1.38
C GLU A 98 -5.04 -7.12 -0.44
N ILE A 99 -4.37 -7.17 0.71
CA ILE A 99 -4.59 -8.20 1.73
C ILE A 99 -6.02 -8.15 2.26
N TYR A 100 -6.59 -6.95 2.45
CA TYR A 100 -8.00 -6.83 2.83
C TYR A 100 -8.91 -7.52 1.80
N HIS A 101 -8.77 -7.19 0.51
CA HIS A 101 -9.58 -7.80 -0.55
C HIS A 101 -9.36 -9.31 -0.64
N LEU A 102 -8.13 -9.77 -0.52
CA LEU A 102 -7.82 -11.21 -0.59
C LEU A 102 -8.45 -12.03 0.53
N LEU A 103 -8.48 -11.51 1.75
CA LEU A 103 -8.85 -12.27 2.94
C LEU A 103 -10.28 -11.99 3.41
N TYR A 104 -10.80 -10.78 3.16
CA TYR A 104 -12.01 -10.29 3.82
C TYR A 104 -13.09 -9.79 2.86
N ASP A 105 -12.73 -9.45 1.61
CA ASP A 105 -13.73 -9.01 0.65
C ASP A 105 -14.48 -10.22 0.07
N THR A 106 -15.73 -10.36 0.48
CA THR A 106 -16.62 -11.43 -0.01
C THR A 106 -17.11 -11.19 -1.44
N ASN A 107 -16.95 -9.97 -1.96
CA ASN A 107 -17.37 -9.60 -3.32
C ASN A 107 -16.25 -9.78 -4.34
N LEU A 108 -15.07 -10.25 -3.93
CA LEU A 108 -13.97 -10.52 -4.83
C LEU A 108 -14.33 -11.69 -5.77
N THR A 109 -14.89 -11.34 -6.92
CA THR A 109 -15.38 -12.30 -7.93
C THR A 109 -14.28 -12.66 -8.93
N LYS A 110 -14.57 -13.61 -9.84
CA LYS A 110 -13.67 -13.96 -10.94
C LYS A 110 -13.48 -12.75 -11.86
N GLY A 111 -12.25 -12.43 -12.17
CA GLY A 111 -11.87 -11.31 -13.05
C GLY A 111 -10.70 -10.51 -12.51
N GLU A 112 -10.58 -9.29 -12.97
CA GLU A 112 -9.59 -8.33 -12.49
C GLU A 112 -10.29 -7.37 -11.53
N HIS A 113 -9.81 -7.31 -10.31
CA HIS A 113 -10.15 -6.23 -9.39
C HIS A 113 -9.01 -5.21 -9.48
N VAL A 114 -9.25 -4.14 -10.22
CA VAL A 114 -8.30 -3.04 -10.38
C VAL A 114 -8.69 -1.97 -9.38
N ILE A 115 -7.74 -1.52 -8.56
CA ILE A 115 -7.93 -0.33 -7.74
C ILE A 115 -8.11 0.85 -8.69
N GLN A 116 -9.35 1.19 -8.99
CA GLN A 116 -9.69 2.44 -9.64
C GLN A 116 -9.96 3.46 -8.54
N ALA A 117 -9.59 4.69 -8.81
CA ALA A 117 -9.57 5.82 -7.87
C ALA A 117 -10.98 6.26 -7.38
N GLU A 118 -11.81 5.35 -6.87
CA GLU A 118 -13.04 5.65 -6.18
C GLU A 118 -12.85 5.49 -4.65
N GLU A 119 -11.96 6.31 -4.08
CA GLU A 119 -11.56 6.28 -2.66
C GLU A 119 -12.75 6.30 -1.66
N MET A 120 -13.95 6.65 -2.13
CA MET A 120 -15.17 6.73 -1.31
C MET A 120 -16.13 5.54 -1.53
N GLU A 121 -15.81 4.57 -2.40
CA GLU A 121 -16.57 3.33 -2.50
C GLU A 121 -16.36 2.52 -1.21
N LEU A 122 -17.40 1.87 -0.70
CA LEU A 122 -17.38 1.27 0.63
C LEU A 122 -16.30 0.20 0.83
N ASN A 123 -16.11 -0.70 -0.15
CA ASN A 123 -15.09 -1.75 -0.04
C ASN A 123 -13.68 -1.17 -0.15
N GLU A 124 -13.48 -0.20 -1.05
CA GLU A 124 -12.22 0.53 -1.18
C GLU A 124 -11.90 1.30 0.11
N ARG A 125 -12.93 1.96 0.70
CA ARG A 125 -12.78 2.68 1.96
C ARG A 125 -12.40 1.72 3.11
N LYS A 126 -13.00 0.52 3.16
CA LYS A 126 -12.63 -0.51 4.14
C LYS A 126 -11.20 -1.00 3.95
N ALA A 127 -10.79 -1.25 2.70
CA ALA A 127 -9.43 -1.68 2.37
C ALA A 127 -8.39 -0.62 2.75
N ASP A 128 -8.64 0.64 2.41
CA ASP A 128 -7.78 1.77 2.78
C ASP A 128 -7.69 1.95 4.30
N TYR A 129 -8.84 1.87 4.99
CA TYR A 129 -8.87 2.02 6.44
C TYR A 129 -8.16 0.86 7.14
N PHE A 130 -8.34 -0.38 6.64
CA PHE A 130 -7.58 -1.53 7.08
C PHE A 130 -6.08 -1.33 6.88
N ALA A 131 -5.65 -0.91 5.69
CA ALA A 131 -4.24 -0.65 5.38
C ALA A 131 -3.64 0.42 6.32
N ALA A 132 -4.36 1.51 6.55
CA ALA A 132 -3.95 2.55 7.50
C ALA A 132 -3.78 1.97 8.91
N LYS A 133 -4.78 1.22 9.43
CA LYS A 133 -4.74 0.62 10.77
C LYS A 133 -3.68 -0.48 10.93
N MET A 134 -3.23 -1.10 9.84
CA MET A 134 -2.13 -2.07 9.86
C MET A 134 -0.74 -1.41 9.90
N LEU A 135 -0.57 -0.27 9.24
CA LEU A 135 0.70 0.47 9.19
C LEU A 135 0.85 1.44 10.37
N LEU A 136 -0.22 2.17 10.66
CA LEU A 136 -0.19 3.26 11.62
C LEU A 136 -0.46 2.75 13.04
N GLY A 137 0.40 3.14 13.95
CA GLY A 137 0.21 2.94 15.37
C GLY A 137 -0.42 4.18 16.04
N ASP A 138 0.06 4.54 17.22
CA ASP A 138 -0.38 5.77 17.92
C ASP A 138 0.33 7.00 17.33
N VAL A 139 -0.10 7.37 16.11
CA VAL A 139 0.49 8.48 15.34
C VAL A 139 0.32 9.81 16.08
N TYR A 140 -0.81 10.00 16.75
CA TYR A 140 -1.09 11.26 17.47
C TYR A 140 -0.10 11.48 18.61
N LYS A 141 0.12 10.48 19.46
CA LYS A 141 1.10 10.59 20.53
C LYS A 141 2.52 10.76 19.99
N TYR A 142 2.87 10.04 18.94
CA TYR A 142 4.17 10.20 18.30
C TYR A 142 4.35 11.63 17.76
N TYR A 143 3.37 12.17 17.04
CA TYR A 143 3.37 13.52 16.50
C TYR A 143 3.62 14.57 17.61
N TYR A 144 2.97 14.42 18.78
CA TYR A 144 3.12 15.33 19.89
C TYR A 144 4.35 15.08 20.77
N SER A 145 5.00 13.94 20.66
CA SER A 145 6.30 13.70 21.29
C SER A 145 7.46 14.39 20.58
N LEU A 146 7.26 14.85 19.34
CA LEU A 146 8.25 15.59 18.56
C LEU A 146 8.22 17.06 18.97
N GLU A 147 9.25 17.49 19.70
CA GLU A 147 9.39 18.86 20.15
C GLU A 147 9.91 19.76 19.02
N ASP A 148 9.52 21.05 19.05
CA ASP A 148 10.04 22.18 18.25
C ASP A 148 10.12 22.01 16.71
N ASP A 149 9.49 20.97 16.13
CA ASP A 149 9.47 20.76 14.68
C ASP A 149 8.29 21.49 14.01
N GLU A 150 8.53 21.98 12.80
CA GLU A 150 7.48 22.47 11.92
C GLU A 150 6.52 21.31 11.53
N PHE A 151 5.27 21.64 11.20
CA PHE A 151 4.25 20.65 10.84
C PHE A 151 4.75 19.63 9.81
N ILE A 152 5.36 20.11 8.71
CA ILE A 152 5.84 19.22 7.63
C ILE A 152 6.98 18.31 8.11
N ASN A 153 7.85 18.79 9.02
CA ASN A 153 8.92 18.00 9.60
C ASN A 153 8.36 16.88 10.47
N LYS A 154 7.37 17.18 11.31
CA LYS A 154 6.68 16.17 12.13
C LYS A 154 5.98 15.12 11.26
N ILE A 155 5.31 15.54 10.18
CA ILE A 155 4.68 14.59 9.23
C ILE A 155 5.74 13.73 8.53
N ALA A 156 6.87 14.31 8.12
CA ALA A 156 7.97 13.55 7.53
C ALA A 156 8.49 12.45 8.49
N ARG A 157 8.68 12.78 9.78
CA ARG A 157 9.06 11.80 10.80
C ARG A 157 7.99 10.73 11.02
N CYS A 158 6.70 11.09 10.98
CA CYS A 158 5.62 10.10 11.02
C CYS A 158 5.68 9.15 9.82
N ILE A 159 5.87 9.68 8.60
CA ILE A 159 6.02 8.86 7.39
C ILE A 159 7.22 7.91 7.53
N ASP A 160 8.35 8.40 8.01
CA ASP A 160 9.56 7.60 8.18
C ASP A 160 9.38 6.48 9.21
N VAL A 161 8.75 6.75 10.35
CA VAL A 161 8.54 5.75 11.42
C VAL A 161 7.48 4.72 11.02
N PHE A 162 6.33 5.18 10.53
CA PHE A 162 5.17 4.31 10.27
C PHE A 162 5.16 3.72 8.86
N LYS A 163 6.07 4.16 7.97
CA LYS A 163 6.18 3.67 6.57
C LYS A 163 4.86 3.81 5.79
N ALA A 164 4.08 4.85 6.07
CA ALA A 164 2.77 5.09 5.51
C ALA A 164 2.75 6.35 4.61
N PRO A 165 1.87 6.41 3.58
CA PRO A 165 1.76 7.58 2.71
C PRO A 165 1.33 8.84 3.45
N TYR A 166 1.75 10.00 2.93
CA TYR A 166 1.43 11.32 3.49
C TYR A 166 -0.06 11.50 3.84
N LYS A 167 -0.96 11.23 2.89
CA LYS A 167 -2.41 11.37 3.13
C LYS A 167 -2.94 10.38 4.17
N ALA A 168 -2.42 9.16 4.23
CA ALA A 168 -2.84 8.19 5.24
C ALA A 168 -2.45 8.68 6.66
N VAL A 169 -1.25 9.22 6.83
CA VAL A 169 -0.82 9.85 8.10
C VAL A 169 -1.73 11.02 8.48
N LEU A 170 -2.07 11.89 7.52
CA LEU A 170 -2.93 13.04 7.78
C LEU A 170 -4.36 12.63 8.14
N ILE A 171 -4.95 11.63 7.48
CA ILE A 171 -6.29 11.12 7.79
C ILE A 171 -6.35 10.54 9.21
N GLU A 172 -5.34 9.74 9.59
CA GLU A 172 -5.27 9.17 10.93
C GLU A 172 -5.14 10.25 12.00
N LEU A 173 -4.23 11.21 11.82
CA LEU A 173 -4.10 12.36 12.75
C LEU A 173 -5.38 13.18 12.83
N TYR A 174 -6.07 13.37 11.70
CA TYR A 174 -7.33 14.09 11.65
C TYR A 174 -8.44 13.34 12.40
N GLU A 175 -8.52 12.02 12.22
CA GLU A 175 -9.46 11.16 12.94
C GLU A 175 -9.26 11.29 14.45
N ASP A 176 -8.03 11.14 14.93
CA ASP A 176 -7.69 11.24 16.34
C ASP A 176 -7.96 12.64 16.90
N ALA A 177 -7.56 13.69 16.18
CA ALA A 177 -7.80 15.08 16.56
C ALA A 177 -9.31 15.38 16.74
N VAL A 178 -10.16 14.83 15.85
CA VAL A 178 -11.60 15.08 15.89
C VAL A 178 -12.33 14.19 16.89
N THR A 179 -11.96 12.89 16.97
CA THR A 179 -12.79 11.89 17.67
C THR A 179 -12.34 11.63 19.09
N ILE A 180 -11.05 11.81 19.39
CA ILE A 180 -10.47 11.46 20.69
C ILE A 180 -10.06 12.71 21.48
N TYR A 181 -9.32 13.61 20.83
CA TYR A 181 -8.62 14.68 21.56
C TYR A 181 -9.28 16.06 21.44
N ASN A 182 -10.26 16.23 20.55
CA ASN A 182 -10.90 17.53 20.25
C ASN A 182 -9.87 18.65 19.94
N ASP A 183 -8.84 18.32 19.17
CA ASP A 183 -7.73 19.20 18.83
C ASP A 183 -8.05 20.04 17.58
N LEU A 184 -8.71 21.16 17.80
CA LEU A 184 -9.09 22.09 16.72
C LEU A 184 -7.88 22.70 15.99
N LYS A 185 -6.75 22.89 16.70
CA LYS A 185 -5.54 23.46 16.10
C LYS A 185 -4.96 22.48 15.08
N LEU A 186 -4.77 21.23 15.45
CA LEU A 186 -4.26 20.19 14.55
C LEU A 186 -5.25 19.93 13.42
N LYS A 187 -6.55 19.86 13.71
CA LYS A 187 -7.62 19.73 12.71
C LYS A 187 -7.48 20.75 11.58
N ASN A 188 -7.36 22.05 11.92
CA ASN A 188 -7.25 23.12 10.94
C ASN A 188 -5.92 23.03 10.18
N LEU A 189 -4.82 22.76 10.88
CA LEU A 189 -3.50 22.64 10.28
C LEU A 189 -3.45 21.50 9.25
N ILE A 190 -4.11 20.38 9.52
CA ILE A 190 -4.23 19.28 8.56
C ILE A 190 -5.05 19.71 7.34
N LYS A 191 -6.23 20.34 7.52
CA LYS A 191 -7.04 20.82 6.40
C LYS A 191 -6.25 21.75 5.47
N ASP A 192 -5.49 22.69 6.05
CA ASP A 192 -4.68 23.66 5.31
C ASP A 192 -3.55 23.02 4.50
N ASN A 193 -3.14 21.81 4.84
CA ASN A 193 -1.98 21.13 4.23
C ASN A 193 -2.36 19.88 3.42
N PHE A 194 -3.59 19.38 3.53
CA PHE A 194 -4.01 18.08 2.98
C PHE A 194 -3.85 17.98 1.46
N ASP A 195 -4.22 19.03 0.73
CA ASP A 195 -4.20 19.06 -0.73
C ASP A 195 -2.92 19.68 -1.31
N LYS A 196 -1.97 20.06 -0.46
CA LYS A 196 -0.70 20.62 -0.93
C LYS A 196 0.12 19.54 -1.62
N LYS A 197 0.72 19.92 -2.76
CA LYS A 197 1.66 19.05 -3.46
C LYS A 197 2.89 18.79 -2.58
N THR A 198 3.23 17.53 -2.39
CA THR A 198 4.35 17.07 -1.56
C THR A 198 5.70 17.10 -2.30
N GLY A 199 5.80 17.84 -3.41
CA GLY A 199 7.01 17.87 -4.28
C GLY A 199 8.33 18.26 -3.57
N ASN A 200 8.25 18.86 -2.38
CA ASN A 200 9.43 19.19 -1.57
C ASN A 200 9.69 18.16 -0.44
N LEU A 201 8.91 17.10 -0.33
CA LEU A 201 9.01 16.16 0.79
C LEU A 201 10.37 15.45 0.80
N ILE A 202 10.93 15.13 -0.36
CA ILE A 202 12.29 14.55 -0.47
C ILE A 202 13.33 15.47 0.19
N LYS A 203 13.28 16.78 -0.07
CA LYS A 203 14.21 17.74 0.54
C LYS A 203 14.03 17.85 2.06
N VAL A 204 12.79 17.68 2.55
CA VAL A 204 12.53 17.64 4.00
C VAL A 204 13.16 16.38 4.60
N PHE A 205 13.02 15.22 3.95
CA PHE A 205 13.64 13.96 4.37
C PHE A 205 15.17 14.09 4.41
N GLU A 206 15.78 14.65 3.36
CA GLU A 206 17.24 14.90 3.30
C GLU A 206 17.69 15.81 4.44
N LYS A 207 16.99 16.93 4.67
CA LYS A 207 17.30 17.89 5.75
C LYS A 207 17.23 17.24 7.14
N LEU A 208 16.29 16.31 7.32
CA LEU A 208 16.05 15.63 8.60
C LEU A 208 16.83 14.31 8.74
N GLU A 209 17.66 13.96 7.74
CA GLU A 209 18.44 12.70 7.68
C GLU A 209 17.57 11.45 7.78
N LEU A 210 16.35 11.49 7.17
CA LEU A 210 15.41 10.38 7.13
C LEU A 210 15.64 9.49 5.89
N ASP A 211 15.03 8.30 5.87
CA ASP A 211 15.14 7.35 4.77
C ASP A 211 14.42 7.85 3.51
N THR A 212 15.15 8.55 2.62
CA THR A 212 14.61 9.07 1.36
C THR A 212 14.13 7.99 0.40
N ASP A 213 14.58 6.74 0.55
CA ASP A 213 14.16 5.63 -0.30
C ASP A 213 12.67 5.28 -0.12
N LEU A 214 12.08 5.66 1.00
CA LEU A 214 10.64 5.52 1.24
C LEU A 214 9.79 6.33 0.25
N LEU A 215 10.31 7.45 -0.22
CA LEU A 215 9.63 8.36 -1.14
C LEU A 215 9.96 8.06 -2.62
N LYS A 216 10.83 7.09 -2.89
CA LYS A 216 11.26 6.71 -4.24
C LYS A 216 10.60 5.40 -4.68
N PRO A 217 10.41 5.20 -5.98
CA PRO A 217 10.06 3.91 -6.56
C PRO A 217 11.08 2.83 -6.18
N SER A 218 10.64 1.60 -5.99
CA SER A 218 11.58 0.48 -5.85
C SER A 218 12.03 -0.08 -7.20
N ASN A 219 11.20 0.10 -8.23
CA ASN A 219 11.39 -0.42 -9.60
C ASN A 219 11.74 -1.92 -9.63
N ILE A 220 11.29 -2.67 -8.62
CA ILE A 220 11.51 -4.11 -8.54
C ILE A 220 10.69 -4.82 -9.61
N ILE A 221 11.33 -5.69 -10.39
CA ILE A 221 10.69 -6.61 -11.33
C ILE A 221 10.74 -8.01 -10.73
N SER A 222 9.60 -8.49 -10.24
CA SER A 222 9.48 -9.81 -9.63
C SER A 222 8.20 -10.50 -10.09
N PHE A 223 8.35 -11.69 -10.64
CA PHE A 223 7.23 -12.58 -10.98
C PHE A 223 6.94 -13.59 -9.85
N GLY A 224 7.37 -13.28 -8.63
CA GLY A 224 7.16 -14.11 -7.45
C GLY A 224 7.86 -15.47 -7.58
N ASN A 225 7.07 -16.53 -7.46
CA ASN A 225 7.56 -17.91 -7.58
C ASN A 225 7.26 -18.57 -8.93
N LEU A 226 6.80 -17.80 -9.93
CA LEU A 226 6.42 -18.35 -11.23
C LEU A 226 7.58 -19.06 -11.92
N ASP A 227 8.77 -18.44 -11.93
CA ASP A 227 9.97 -19.04 -12.52
C ASP A 227 10.24 -20.43 -11.92
N LYS A 228 10.25 -20.52 -10.58
CA LYS A 228 10.50 -21.79 -9.87
C LYS A 228 9.42 -22.84 -10.14
N ARG A 229 8.17 -22.44 -10.19
CA ARG A 229 7.05 -23.36 -10.48
C ARG A 229 7.13 -23.92 -11.89
N ILE A 230 7.46 -23.10 -12.88
CA ILE A 230 7.64 -23.55 -14.26
C ILE A 230 8.83 -24.49 -14.36
N GLU A 231 9.96 -24.18 -13.70
CA GLU A 231 11.13 -25.06 -13.66
C GLU A 231 10.82 -26.44 -13.02
N LEU A 232 10.04 -26.44 -11.94
CA LEU A 232 9.61 -27.71 -11.31
C LEU A 232 8.73 -28.53 -12.26
N LEU A 233 7.71 -27.91 -12.85
CA LEU A 233 6.83 -28.57 -13.81
C LEU A 233 7.60 -29.07 -15.03
N SER A 234 8.57 -28.33 -15.54
CA SER A 234 9.40 -28.77 -16.67
C SER A 234 10.26 -30.00 -16.39
N LYS A 235 10.59 -30.25 -15.11
CA LYS A 235 11.32 -31.45 -14.68
C LYS A 235 10.40 -32.65 -14.49
N GLU A 236 9.14 -32.42 -14.11
CA GLU A 236 8.13 -33.46 -13.91
C GLU A 236 7.48 -33.88 -15.26
N GLU A 237 7.29 -32.94 -16.15
CA GLU A 237 6.63 -33.10 -17.46
C GLU A 237 7.64 -32.85 -18.60
N THR A 238 8.60 -33.75 -18.76
CA THR A 238 9.75 -33.60 -19.69
C THR A 238 9.31 -33.58 -21.17
N ASP A 239 8.17 -34.15 -21.50
CA ASP A 239 7.67 -34.26 -22.87
C ASP A 239 6.90 -33.01 -23.35
N VAL A 240 6.80 -31.99 -22.49
CA VAL A 240 6.01 -30.79 -22.74
C VAL A 240 6.88 -29.57 -23.00
N GLN A 241 6.88 -29.08 -24.25
CA GLN A 241 7.74 -27.99 -24.68
C GLN A 241 7.30 -26.61 -24.18
N TYR A 242 6.03 -26.41 -23.86
CA TYR A 242 5.50 -25.10 -23.46
C TYR A 242 6.10 -24.56 -22.15
N HIS A 243 6.65 -25.42 -21.29
CA HIS A 243 7.34 -24.95 -20.07
C HIS A 243 8.59 -24.13 -20.41
N ASN A 244 9.37 -24.60 -21.39
CA ASN A 244 10.54 -23.86 -21.86
C ASN A 244 10.17 -22.53 -22.53
N ASP A 245 9.06 -22.53 -23.28
CA ASP A 245 8.56 -21.31 -23.93
C ASP A 245 8.05 -20.31 -22.87
N ASN A 246 7.39 -20.76 -21.81
CA ASN A 246 6.99 -19.93 -20.69
C ASN A 246 8.19 -19.29 -19.97
N ILE A 247 9.28 -20.04 -19.72
CA ILE A 247 10.53 -19.49 -19.14
C ILE A 247 11.12 -18.41 -20.05
N LYS A 248 11.21 -18.69 -21.36
CA LYS A 248 11.70 -17.70 -22.33
C LYS A 248 10.84 -16.44 -22.36
N PHE A 249 9.52 -16.61 -22.34
CA PHE A 249 8.56 -15.51 -22.31
C PHE A 249 8.75 -14.62 -21.08
N LEU A 250 8.82 -15.21 -19.86
CA LEU A 250 9.06 -14.44 -18.63
C LEU A 250 10.38 -13.69 -18.66
N LYS A 251 11.42 -14.30 -19.23
CA LYS A 251 12.72 -13.64 -19.39
C LYS A 251 12.63 -12.44 -20.36
N GLN A 252 11.99 -12.64 -21.50
CA GLN A 252 11.78 -11.56 -22.50
C GLN A 252 10.93 -10.44 -21.91
N LEU A 253 9.85 -10.77 -21.18
CA LEU A 253 9.01 -9.78 -20.53
C LEU A 253 9.82 -8.94 -19.51
N ARG A 254 10.64 -9.59 -18.68
CA ARG A 254 11.53 -8.90 -17.75
C ARG A 254 12.50 -7.96 -18.45
N ASP A 255 13.08 -8.41 -19.56
CA ASP A 255 14.06 -7.61 -20.32
C ASP A 255 13.37 -6.42 -21.02
N ASN A 256 12.14 -6.61 -21.50
CA ASN A 256 11.36 -5.51 -22.11
C ASN A 256 10.99 -4.44 -21.06
N ILE A 257 10.49 -4.86 -19.90
CA ILE A 257 10.16 -3.93 -18.78
C ILE A 257 11.43 -3.12 -18.39
N LYS A 258 12.60 -3.78 -18.29
CA LYS A 258 13.85 -3.08 -17.97
C LYS A 258 14.22 -2.03 -19.02
N LYS A 259 14.03 -2.35 -20.31
CA LYS A 259 14.31 -1.39 -21.40
C LYS A 259 13.37 -0.19 -21.34
N GLU A 260 12.09 -0.40 -21.08
CA GLU A 260 11.11 0.70 -20.95
C GLU A 260 11.46 1.64 -19.79
N LEU A 261 11.92 1.11 -18.65
CA LEU A 261 12.37 1.92 -17.52
C LEU A 261 13.59 2.80 -17.88
N THR A 262 14.54 2.27 -18.64
CA THR A 262 15.75 3.03 -19.04
C THR A 262 15.49 4.09 -20.10
N HIS A 263 14.47 3.92 -20.94
CA HIS A 263 14.11 4.89 -21.98
C HIS A 263 13.16 6.00 -21.49
N GLY A 264 12.57 5.86 -20.30
CA GLY A 264 11.71 6.89 -19.69
C GLY A 264 12.48 7.91 -18.83
N GLU A 265 13.79 7.76 -18.68
CA GLU A 265 14.66 8.68 -17.93
C GLU A 265 15.36 9.73 -18.85
N ASP A 266 15.16 9.67 -20.16
CA ASP A 266 15.61 10.66 -21.15
C ASP A 266 14.45 11.64 -21.47
#